data_6c7f0f84038184c96483245b5e710323
#
_entry.id   6c7f0f84038184c96483245b5e710323
#
_cell.length_a   1.000
_cell.length_b   1.000
_cell.length_c   1.000
_cell.angle_alpha   90.00
_cell.angle_beta   90.00
_cell.angle_gamma   90.00
#
_symmetry.space_group_name_H-M   'P 1'
#
loop_
_entity.id
_entity.type
_entity.pdbx_description
1 polymer ?
#
loop_
_entity_poly.entity_id
_entity_poly.type
_entity_poly.pdbx_seq_one_letter_code
_entity_poly.pdbx_strand_id
1 'polypeptide(L)'
;AHLRTALAPGGRFAFICWRALDQNPWMAECVRAAFTVLPRPESQPPHAPGPYAFADDVRLRDILGASGYGAIRIDPLDHPLDLGSLDDAVVQMTRMGLAASAFAAASPAEQQAATAAVRAALEPHAVGDTVRMASATWLVSASI
;
A
#
# COMPACT_ATOMS: atom_id res chain seq x y z
N ALA A 1 11.68 -14.06 12.86
CA ALA A 1 12.50 -15.23 13.22
C ALA A 1 12.87 -16.08 12.01
N HIS A 2 11.91 -16.50 11.17
CA HIS A 2 12.18 -17.43 10.05
C HIS A 2 13.15 -16.88 8.98
N LEU A 3 13.09 -15.59 8.68
CA LEU A 3 13.99 -15.01 7.68
C LEU A 3 15.47 -15.07 8.14
N ARG A 4 15.71 -14.93 9.44
CA ARG A 4 17.08 -14.98 9.98
C ARG A 4 17.70 -16.38 9.85
N THR A 5 16.92 -17.44 9.99
CA THR A 5 17.42 -18.81 9.84
C THR A 5 17.75 -19.19 8.40
N ALA A 6 17.24 -18.42 7.44
CA ALA A 6 17.53 -18.60 6.01
C ALA A 6 18.80 -17.88 5.54
N LEU A 7 19.37 -17.02 6.37
CA LEU A 7 20.58 -16.26 6.05
C LEU A 7 21.84 -16.97 6.58
N ALA A 8 22.90 -17.00 5.76
CA ALA A 8 24.23 -17.42 6.22
C ALA A 8 24.81 -16.39 7.21
N PRO A 9 25.79 -16.78 8.06
CA PRO A 9 26.52 -15.84 8.91
C PRO A 9 27.10 -14.67 8.08
N GLY A 10 26.87 -13.42 8.54
CA GLY A 10 27.20 -12.22 7.80
C GLY A 10 26.29 -11.91 6.60
N GLY A 11 25.22 -12.70 6.43
CA GLY A 11 24.24 -12.53 5.36
C GLY A 11 23.49 -11.18 5.48
N ARG A 12 23.07 -10.67 4.33
CA ARG A 12 22.29 -9.42 4.21
C ARG A 12 20.99 -9.69 3.52
N PHE A 13 19.98 -8.86 3.82
CA PHE A 13 18.74 -8.84 3.06
C PHE A 13 18.27 -7.40 2.87
N ALA A 14 17.44 -7.20 1.87
CA ALA A 14 16.72 -5.96 1.66
C ALA A 14 15.28 -6.27 1.21
N PHE A 15 14.37 -5.37 1.53
CA PHE A 15 12.98 -5.40 1.07
C PHE A 15 12.41 -3.99 0.97
N ILE A 16 11.28 -3.88 0.28
CA ILE A 16 10.52 -2.65 0.19
C ILE A 16 9.18 -2.85 0.90
N CYS A 17 8.75 -1.86 1.66
CA CYS A 17 7.42 -1.84 2.25
C CYS A 17 6.81 -0.44 2.12
N TRP A 18 5.46 -0.38 2.16
CA TRP A 18 4.75 0.88 2.06
C TRP A 18 4.97 1.76 3.29
N ARG A 19 5.10 3.06 3.06
CA ARG A 19 4.94 4.10 4.08
C ARG A 19 3.46 4.27 4.39
N ALA A 20 3.09 5.23 5.24
CA ALA A 20 1.70 5.41 5.65
C ALA A 20 0.74 5.63 4.46
N LEU A 21 -0.52 5.25 4.63
CA LEU A 21 -1.54 5.33 3.57
C LEU A 21 -1.70 6.77 3.04
N ASP A 22 -1.65 7.76 3.91
CA ASP A 22 -1.77 9.19 3.57
C ASP A 22 -0.60 9.71 2.71
N GLN A 23 0.54 9.02 2.75
CA GLN A 23 1.71 9.28 1.90
C GLN A 23 1.64 8.56 0.54
N ASN A 24 0.61 7.75 0.33
CA ASN A 24 0.40 6.94 -0.86
C ASN A 24 -0.89 7.35 -1.58
N PRO A 25 -0.91 8.50 -2.30
CA PRO A 25 -2.12 9.03 -2.94
C PRO A 25 -2.75 8.02 -3.90
N TRP A 26 -1.97 7.19 -4.59
CA TRP A 26 -2.47 6.15 -5.50
C TRP A 26 -3.50 5.22 -4.85
N MET A 27 -3.36 4.95 -3.55
CA MET A 27 -4.32 4.13 -2.78
C MET A 27 -5.28 5.00 -1.97
N ALA A 28 -4.77 6.06 -1.33
CA ALA A 28 -5.56 6.88 -0.41
C ALA A 28 -6.73 7.59 -1.10
N GLU A 29 -6.53 8.10 -2.31
CA GLU A 29 -7.57 8.79 -3.07
C GLU A 29 -8.65 7.82 -3.54
N CYS A 30 -8.26 6.66 -4.07
CA CYS A 30 -9.19 5.62 -4.49
C CYS A 30 -10.03 5.08 -3.33
N VAL A 31 -9.39 4.81 -2.18
CA VAL A 31 -10.07 4.35 -0.96
C VAL A 31 -11.06 5.41 -0.46
N ARG A 32 -10.62 6.68 -0.43
CA ARG A 32 -11.50 7.79 -0.02
C ARG A 32 -12.71 7.90 -0.95
N ALA A 33 -12.49 7.83 -2.26
CA ALA A 33 -13.54 7.89 -3.27
C ALA A 33 -14.53 6.73 -3.13
N ALA A 34 -14.05 5.49 -3.01
CA ALA A 34 -14.90 4.32 -2.83
C ALA A 34 -15.80 4.45 -1.60
N PHE A 35 -15.26 4.92 -0.48
CA PHE A 35 -16.00 5.09 0.78
C PHE A 35 -16.87 6.36 0.87
N THR A 36 -17.03 7.09 -0.21
CA THR A 36 -18.15 8.06 -0.34
C THR A 36 -19.47 7.35 -0.64
N VAL A 37 -19.40 6.13 -1.18
CA VAL A 37 -20.54 5.32 -1.60
C VAL A 37 -20.69 4.07 -0.73
N LEU A 38 -19.58 3.35 -0.52
CA LEU A 38 -19.57 2.10 0.22
C LEU A 38 -19.47 2.35 1.73
N PRO A 39 -19.98 1.42 2.56
CA PRO A 39 -19.80 1.49 4.01
C PRO A 39 -18.31 1.36 4.36
N ARG A 40 -17.87 2.22 5.26
CA ARG A 40 -16.50 2.14 5.78
C ARG A 40 -16.36 0.94 6.71
N PRO A 41 -15.28 0.14 6.58
CA PRO A 41 -15.00 -0.89 7.55
C PRO A 41 -14.68 -0.28 8.91
N GLU A 42 -14.81 -1.07 9.96
CA GLU A 42 -14.32 -0.66 11.28
C GLU A 42 -12.82 -0.34 11.21
N SER A 43 -12.42 0.67 12.00
CA SER A 43 -11.01 1.05 12.06
C SER A 43 -10.19 -0.10 12.63
N GLN A 44 -9.15 -0.48 11.92
CA GLN A 44 -8.21 -1.50 12.38
C GLN A 44 -7.38 -0.95 13.55
N PRO A 45 -7.02 -1.80 14.52
CA PRO A 45 -6.07 -1.42 15.56
C PRO A 45 -4.76 -0.90 14.95
N PRO A 46 -4.04 -0.01 15.66
CA PRO A 46 -2.70 0.38 15.23
C PRO A 46 -1.82 -0.85 14.96
N HIS A 47 -1.10 -0.82 13.84
CA HIS A 47 -0.19 -1.90 13.43
C HIS A 47 -0.85 -3.26 13.14
N ALA A 48 -2.14 -3.28 12.85
CA ALA A 48 -2.81 -4.49 12.36
C ALA A 48 -2.07 -5.08 11.15
N PRO A 49 -2.09 -6.42 10.97
CA PRO A 49 -1.54 -7.03 9.77
C PRO A 49 -2.17 -6.45 8.50
N GLY A 50 -1.31 -6.09 7.55
CA GLY A 50 -1.76 -5.50 6.29
C GLY A 50 -0.64 -4.79 5.54
N PRO A 51 -0.94 -4.18 4.40
CA PRO A 51 0.08 -3.57 3.53
C PRO A 51 0.85 -2.44 4.20
N TYR A 52 0.29 -1.77 5.20
CA TYR A 52 0.89 -0.65 5.93
C TYR A 52 1.40 -1.01 7.34
N ALA A 53 1.49 -2.31 7.67
CA ALA A 53 1.93 -2.78 8.99
C ALA A 53 3.36 -2.35 9.36
N PHE A 54 4.19 -2.03 8.37
CA PHE A 54 5.57 -1.57 8.50
C PHE A 54 5.78 -0.10 8.10
N ALA A 55 4.72 0.69 8.08
CA ALA A 55 4.79 2.09 7.70
C ALA A 55 5.59 2.96 8.69
N ASP A 56 5.56 2.61 9.98
CA ASP A 56 6.32 3.26 11.05
C ASP A 56 7.75 2.72 11.07
N ASP A 57 8.70 3.56 10.68
CA ASP A 57 10.13 3.21 10.56
C ASP A 57 10.80 2.97 11.92
N VAL A 58 10.36 3.68 12.97
CA VAL A 58 10.87 3.46 14.34
C VAL A 58 10.48 2.06 14.82
N ARG A 59 9.18 1.73 14.73
CA ARG A 59 8.70 0.40 15.08
C ARG A 59 9.34 -0.69 14.23
N LEU A 60 9.52 -0.45 12.93
CA LEU A 60 10.16 -1.42 12.03
C LEU A 60 11.61 -1.68 12.45
N ARG A 61 12.35 -0.63 12.80
CA ARG A 61 13.72 -0.75 13.33
C ARG A 61 13.75 -1.56 14.62
N ASP A 62 12.83 -1.31 15.54
CA ASP A 62 12.73 -2.04 16.80
C ASP A 62 12.45 -3.53 16.58
N ILE A 63 11.52 -3.87 15.67
CA ILE A 63 11.21 -5.27 15.30
C ILE A 63 12.46 -5.98 14.75
N LEU A 64 13.20 -5.33 13.87
CA LEU A 64 14.40 -5.90 13.28
C LEU A 64 15.51 -6.07 14.34
N GLY A 65 15.75 -5.06 15.16
CA GLY A 65 16.72 -5.11 16.26
C GLY A 65 16.40 -6.22 17.28
N ALA A 66 15.14 -6.30 17.73
CA ALA A 66 14.68 -7.36 18.63
C ALA A 66 14.77 -8.75 18.00
N SER A 67 14.75 -8.84 16.67
CA SER A 67 14.95 -10.10 15.94
C SER A 67 16.43 -10.45 15.73
N GLY A 68 17.37 -9.64 16.26
CA GLY A 68 18.81 -9.89 16.23
C GLY A 68 19.48 -9.50 14.90
N TYR A 69 18.88 -8.56 14.16
CA TYR A 69 19.52 -7.95 12.99
C TYR A 69 20.32 -6.73 13.40
N GLY A 70 21.46 -6.51 12.70
CA GLY A 70 22.30 -5.33 12.82
C GLY A 70 22.41 -4.55 11.52
N ALA A 71 23.18 -3.47 11.51
CA ALA A 71 23.38 -2.57 10.36
C ALA A 71 22.06 -2.19 9.64
N ILE A 72 20.99 -1.95 10.44
CA ILE A 72 19.65 -1.66 9.93
C ILE A 72 19.63 -0.28 9.29
N ARG A 73 19.27 -0.23 8.01
CA ARG A 73 19.01 1.01 7.27
C ARG A 73 17.55 1.00 6.78
N ILE A 74 16.90 2.14 6.91
CA ILE A 74 15.53 2.38 6.46
C ILE A 74 15.59 3.76 5.78
N ASP A 75 15.57 3.75 4.47
CA ASP A 75 15.69 4.94 3.65
C ASP A 75 14.39 5.12 2.84
N PRO A 76 13.90 6.37 2.65
CA PRO A 76 12.76 6.59 1.77
C PRO A 76 13.13 6.24 0.33
N LEU A 77 12.22 5.54 -0.35
CA LEU A 77 12.30 5.23 -1.77
C LEU A 77 10.96 5.56 -2.41
N ASP A 78 10.83 6.79 -2.87
CA ASP A 78 9.61 7.30 -3.47
C ASP A 78 9.73 7.21 -4.99
N HIS A 79 8.77 6.54 -5.62
CA HIS A 79 8.75 6.35 -7.06
C HIS A 79 7.31 6.47 -7.57
N PRO A 80 7.05 7.21 -8.65
CA PRO A 80 5.72 7.23 -9.25
C PRO A 80 5.35 5.84 -9.76
N LEU A 81 4.12 5.43 -9.47
CA LEU A 81 3.53 4.21 -10.04
C LEU A 81 2.86 4.52 -11.36
N ASP A 82 3.08 3.65 -12.31
CA ASP A 82 2.31 3.57 -13.54
C ASP A 82 1.22 2.50 -13.34
N LEU A 83 -0.03 2.93 -13.35
CA LEU A 83 -1.18 2.06 -13.09
C LEU A 83 -1.82 1.53 -14.40
N GLY A 84 -1.17 1.77 -15.53
CA GLY A 84 -1.70 1.44 -16.85
C GLY A 84 -2.79 2.41 -17.31
N SER A 85 -3.65 1.96 -18.23
CA SER A 85 -4.77 2.76 -18.70
C SER A 85 -5.73 3.12 -17.55
N LEU A 86 -6.55 4.16 -17.75
CA LEU A 86 -7.56 4.53 -16.75
C LEU A 86 -8.50 3.36 -16.45
N ASP A 87 -8.87 2.57 -17.43
CA ASP A 87 -9.74 1.40 -17.24
C ASP A 87 -9.03 0.31 -16.42
N ASP A 88 -7.76 0.02 -16.70
CA ASP A 88 -6.97 -0.95 -15.94
C ASP A 88 -6.78 -0.48 -14.49
N ALA A 89 -6.45 0.78 -14.29
CA ALA A 89 -6.28 1.38 -12.98
C ALA A 89 -7.57 1.27 -12.14
N VAL A 90 -8.74 1.57 -12.74
CA VAL A 90 -10.04 1.41 -12.08
C VAL A 90 -10.29 -0.05 -11.69
N VAL A 91 -10.05 -1.00 -12.60
CA VAL A 91 -10.21 -2.43 -12.32
C VAL A 91 -9.29 -2.88 -11.19
N GLN A 92 -8.04 -2.45 -11.18
CA GLN A 92 -7.10 -2.77 -10.11
C GLN A 92 -7.57 -2.21 -8.76
N MET A 93 -7.94 -0.93 -8.70
CA MET A 93 -8.31 -0.27 -7.45
C MET A 93 -9.62 -0.78 -6.85
N THR A 94 -10.54 -1.27 -7.67
CA THR A 94 -11.80 -1.87 -7.19
C THR A 94 -11.66 -3.32 -6.73
N ARG A 95 -10.64 -4.04 -7.22
CA ARG A 95 -10.39 -5.47 -6.89
C ARG A 95 -9.31 -5.68 -5.85
N MET A 96 -8.49 -4.69 -5.61
CA MET A 96 -7.34 -4.76 -4.70
C MET A 96 -7.48 -3.76 -3.55
N GLY A 97 -6.64 -3.93 -2.55
CA GLY A 97 -6.47 -2.96 -1.49
C GLY A 97 -7.60 -2.95 -0.45
N LEU A 98 -7.69 -1.83 0.24
CA LEU A 98 -8.49 -1.69 1.46
C LEU A 98 -10.01 -1.66 1.20
N ALA A 99 -10.45 -1.35 -0.01
CA ALA A 99 -11.86 -1.31 -0.37
C ALA A 99 -12.38 -2.60 -1.01
N ALA A 100 -11.51 -3.56 -1.36
CA ALA A 100 -11.90 -4.76 -2.12
C ALA A 100 -13.01 -5.58 -1.46
N SER A 101 -12.97 -5.77 -0.15
CA SER A 101 -14.00 -6.50 0.59
C SER A 101 -15.35 -5.76 0.61
N ALA A 102 -15.30 -4.43 0.72
CA ALA A 102 -16.52 -3.61 0.66
C ALA A 102 -17.15 -3.65 -0.74
N PHE A 103 -16.32 -3.60 -1.80
CA PHE A 103 -16.80 -3.80 -3.17
C PHE A 103 -17.46 -5.19 -3.36
N ALA A 104 -16.81 -6.25 -2.85
CA ALA A 104 -17.34 -7.61 -3.00
C ALA A 104 -18.68 -7.84 -2.27
N ALA A 105 -18.92 -7.11 -1.19
CA ALA A 105 -20.15 -7.19 -0.39
C ALA A 105 -21.28 -6.27 -0.88
N ALA A 106 -20.96 -5.31 -1.76
CA ALA A 106 -21.90 -4.28 -2.21
C ALA A 106 -22.86 -4.81 -3.28
N SER A 107 -24.04 -4.20 -3.37
CA SER A 107 -24.98 -4.44 -4.46
C SER A 107 -24.41 -3.98 -5.82
N PRO A 108 -24.92 -4.48 -6.96
CA PRO A 108 -24.47 -4.05 -8.28
C PRO A 108 -24.56 -2.54 -8.50
N ALA A 109 -25.60 -1.89 -7.97
CA ALA A 109 -25.77 -0.43 -8.08
C ALA A 109 -24.71 0.34 -7.27
N GLU A 110 -24.41 -0.11 -6.06
CA GLU A 110 -23.35 0.47 -5.23
C GLU A 110 -21.96 0.24 -5.83
N GLN A 111 -21.70 -0.96 -6.37
CA GLN A 111 -20.45 -1.25 -7.10
C GLN A 111 -20.27 -0.31 -8.29
N GLN A 112 -21.32 -0.09 -9.07
CA GLN A 112 -21.27 0.83 -10.20
C GLN A 112 -20.97 2.26 -9.75
N ALA A 113 -21.68 2.75 -8.73
CA ALA A 113 -21.50 4.10 -8.20
C ALA A 113 -20.10 4.29 -7.60
N ALA A 114 -19.61 3.32 -6.81
CA ALA A 114 -18.28 3.36 -6.23
C ALA A 114 -17.17 3.28 -7.31
N THR A 115 -17.37 2.48 -8.35
CA THR A 115 -16.46 2.41 -9.50
C THR A 115 -16.38 3.75 -10.21
N ALA A 116 -17.50 4.44 -10.42
CA ALA A 116 -17.54 5.77 -11.01
C ALA A 116 -16.80 6.79 -10.13
N ALA A 117 -16.96 6.73 -8.81
CA ALA A 117 -16.24 7.59 -7.89
C ALA A 117 -14.71 7.36 -7.93
N VAL A 118 -14.28 6.09 -7.97
CA VAL A 118 -12.85 5.74 -8.12
C VAL A 118 -12.30 6.25 -9.45
N ARG A 119 -13.04 6.09 -10.55
CA ARG A 119 -12.67 6.61 -11.87
C ARG A 119 -12.45 8.13 -11.81
N ALA A 120 -13.39 8.86 -11.27
CA ALA A 120 -13.31 10.32 -11.15
C ALA A 120 -12.10 10.78 -10.31
N ALA A 121 -11.69 9.98 -9.30
CA ALA A 121 -10.49 10.25 -8.52
C ALA A 121 -9.20 9.99 -9.31
N LEU A 122 -9.19 9.04 -10.26
CA LEU A 122 -8.03 8.67 -11.07
C LEU A 122 -7.85 9.57 -12.30
N GLU A 123 -8.93 10.08 -12.89
CA GLU A 123 -8.90 10.91 -14.10
C GLU A 123 -7.90 12.08 -14.06
N PRO A 124 -7.78 12.86 -12.96
CA PRO A 124 -6.81 13.97 -12.89
C PRO A 124 -5.34 13.54 -13.01
N HIS A 125 -5.07 12.25 -12.78
CA HIS A 125 -3.72 11.67 -12.83
C HIS A 125 -3.40 10.99 -14.16
N ALA A 126 -4.32 11.04 -15.12
CA ALA A 126 -4.08 10.51 -16.47
C ALA A 126 -3.11 11.41 -17.25
N VAL A 127 -2.03 10.81 -17.75
CA VAL A 127 -1.02 11.46 -18.58
C VAL A 127 -0.84 10.63 -19.84
N GLY A 128 -1.37 11.13 -20.96
CA GLY A 128 -1.47 10.32 -22.18
C GLY A 128 -2.36 9.11 -21.96
N ASP A 129 -1.87 7.93 -22.25
CA ASP A 129 -2.63 6.67 -22.15
C ASP A 129 -2.46 5.97 -20.80
N THR A 130 -1.83 6.59 -19.80
CA THR A 130 -1.55 5.96 -18.52
C THR A 130 -1.91 6.86 -17.35
N VAL A 131 -2.27 6.24 -16.21
CA VAL A 131 -2.47 6.91 -14.92
C VAL A 131 -1.17 6.82 -14.13
N ARG A 132 -0.63 7.99 -13.73
CA ARG A 132 0.60 8.08 -12.93
C ARG A 132 0.34 8.75 -11.60
N MET A 133 0.69 8.08 -10.51
CA MET A 133 0.49 8.59 -9.16
C MET A 133 1.73 8.40 -8.31
N ALA A 134 1.97 9.33 -7.39
CA ALA A 134 3.07 9.21 -6.44
C ALA A 134 2.86 8.02 -5.51
N SER A 135 3.95 7.35 -5.14
CA SER A 135 3.97 6.36 -4.09
C SER A 135 5.14 6.61 -3.14
N ALA A 136 4.97 6.17 -1.91
CA ALA A 136 5.96 6.32 -0.86
C ALA A 136 6.25 4.97 -0.21
N THR A 137 7.52 4.56 -0.25
CA THR A 137 7.99 3.30 0.31
C THR A 137 9.22 3.50 1.19
N TRP A 138 9.50 2.52 2.04
CA TRP A 138 10.78 2.33 2.69
C TRP A 138 11.59 1.27 1.95
N LEU A 139 12.84 1.59 1.63
CA LEU A 139 13.88 0.61 1.31
C LEU A 139 14.57 0.23 2.62
N VAL A 140 14.40 -1.01 3.01
CA VAL A 140 14.92 -1.54 4.26
C VAL A 140 16.03 -2.53 3.98
N SER A 141 17.16 -2.41 4.67
CA SER A 141 18.23 -3.38 4.62
C SER A 141 18.79 -3.67 6.01
N ALA A 142 19.23 -4.91 6.23
CA ALA A 142 19.84 -5.34 7.47
C ALA A 142 20.77 -6.53 7.25
N SER A 143 21.61 -6.84 8.27
CA SER A 143 22.52 -7.99 8.28
C SER A 143 22.44 -8.77 9.59
N ILE A 144 22.97 -10.00 9.59
CA ILE A 144 23.22 -10.80 10.80
C ILE A 144 24.71 -10.93 11.07
#